data_af151fd445e31a6a65af8afa94f9898a
#
_entry.id   af151fd445e31a6a65af8afa94f9898a
#
_cell.length_a   1.000
_cell.length_b   1.000
_cell.length_c   1.000
_cell.angle_alpha   90.00
_cell.angle_beta   90.00
_cell.angle_gamma   90.00
#
_symmetry.space_group_name_H-M   'P 1'
#
loop_
_entity.id
_entity.type
_entity.pdbx_description
1 polymer ?
#
loop_
_entity_poly.entity_id
_entity_poly.type
_entity_poly.pdbx_seq_one_letter_code
_entity_poly.pdbx_strand_id
1 'polypeptide(L)'
;MRLSVIIPCYNVAETLQSCMQSVLAQLPRESEVILVDDGSTDATGLLAERISAENVAVRVFHKSNGGPSEARNYGIGKACGDYLMFVDSDDEVSHSTFKPVLSFMLEHPDVDVAEFPVRVHYGHASEYLLDFPQKIWPSAREYWHQTEAWEHTYAYNKIYKKQLFGKLRFPKGRLFEDLWFYSELMAGEPKVATLSCGLYLYRWNEKGLTVNADADDLQQLLEGQIRAARLMKTRILSRHGWHLYRSMLFRQIDIYRSSGKVLLRFPFVRLICILHKKFRRTSSK
;
A
#
# COMPACT_ATOMS: atom_id res chain seq x y z
N MET A 1 -10.40 -10.17 21.20
CA MET A 1 -9.40 -9.45 20.38
C MET A 1 -10.11 -8.79 19.23
N ARG A 2 -9.81 -7.53 18.95
CA ARG A 2 -10.58 -6.66 18.07
C ARG A 2 -9.79 -6.29 16.82
N LEU A 3 -10.47 -6.22 15.67
CA LEU A 3 -9.94 -5.67 14.44
C LEU A 3 -10.49 -4.25 14.25
N SER A 4 -9.63 -3.28 13.95
CA SER A 4 -10.04 -1.98 13.42
C SER A 4 -9.71 -1.94 11.92
N VAL A 5 -10.73 -1.76 11.09
CA VAL A 5 -10.58 -1.53 9.65
C VAL A 5 -10.60 -0.03 9.42
N ILE A 6 -9.53 0.53 8.89
CA ILE A 6 -9.37 1.98 8.63
C ILE A 6 -9.56 2.23 7.14
N ILE A 7 -10.51 3.10 6.80
CA ILE A 7 -10.88 3.44 5.43
C ILE A 7 -10.77 4.95 5.22
N PRO A 8 -9.69 5.44 4.60
CA PRO A 8 -9.59 6.84 4.20
C PRO A 8 -10.51 7.11 3.01
N CYS A 9 -11.23 8.23 3.02
CA CYS A 9 -12.18 8.62 1.99
C CYS A 9 -11.90 10.05 1.52
N TYR A 10 -11.90 10.27 0.21
CA TYR A 10 -11.85 11.60 -0.37
C TYR A 10 -12.47 11.58 -1.77
N ASN A 11 -13.65 12.21 -1.93
CA ASN A 11 -14.40 12.28 -3.20
C ASN A 11 -14.61 10.90 -3.86
N VAL A 12 -15.20 9.97 -3.08
CA VAL A 12 -15.45 8.56 -3.46
C VAL A 12 -16.90 8.14 -3.32
N ALA A 13 -17.84 9.08 -3.50
CA ALA A 13 -19.26 8.80 -3.35
C ALA A 13 -19.76 7.64 -4.24
N GLU A 14 -19.14 7.42 -5.40
CA GLU A 14 -19.50 6.35 -6.34
C GLU A 14 -19.09 4.96 -5.87
N THR A 15 -18.00 4.82 -5.11
CA THR A 15 -17.38 3.54 -4.74
C THR A 15 -17.56 3.16 -3.27
N LEU A 16 -17.71 4.16 -2.39
CA LEU A 16 -17.75 3.95 -0.93
C LEU A 16 -18.83 2.94 -0.50
N GLN A 17 -20.00 2.92 -1.17
CA GLN A 17 -21.07 2.01 -0.80
C GLN A 17 -20.68 0.54 -1.03
N SER A 18 -20.08 0.21 -2.18
CA SER A 18 -19.63 -1.16 -2.50
C SER A 18 -18.46 -1.59 -1.61
N CYS A 19 -17.51 -0.69 -1.37
CA CYS A 19 -16.42 -0.91 -0.42
C CYS A 19 -16.96 -1.30 0.95
N MET A 20 -17.85 -0.47 1.52
CA MET A 20 -18.42 -0.70 2.84
C MET A 20 -19.25 -1.98 2.93
N GLN A 21 -20.03 -2.30 1.89
CA GLN A 21 -20.77 -3.57 1.83
C GLN A 21 -19.85 -4.77 1.90
N SER A 22 -18.72 -4.75 1.17
CA SER A 22 -17.74 -5.84 1.17
C SER A 22 -17.09 -6.05 2.54
N VAL A 23 -16.83 -4.97 3.27
CA VAL A 23 -16.24 -4.97 4.61
C VAL A 23 -17.26 -5.43 5.64
N LEU A 24 -18.44 -4.80 5.69
CA LEU A 24 -19.46 -5.05 6.71
C LEU A 24 -20.05 -6.46 6.65
N ALA A 25 -20.19 -7.03 5.43
CA ALA A 25 -20.73 -8.38 5.24
C ALA A 25 -19.90 -9.49 5.96
N GLN A 26 -18.66 -9.19 6.32
CA GLN A 26 -17.74 -10.17 6.92
C GLN A 26 -17.01 -9.64 8.17
N LEU A 27 -17.39 -8.45 8.66
CA LEU A 27 -16.73 -7.84 9.80
C LEU A 27 -16.87 -8.75 11.05
N PRO A 28 -15.77 -9.17 11.70
CA PRO A 28 -15.85 -10.01 12.87
C PRO A 28 -16.56 -9.30 14.02
N ARG A 29 -17.19 -10.07 14.91
CA ARG A 29 -17.79 -9.51 16.14
C ARG A 29 -16.76 -8.73 16.94
N GLU A 30 -17.22 -7.67 17.62
CA GLU A 30 -16.37 -6.77 18.43
C GLU A 30 -15.29 -6.02 17.63
N SER A 31 -15.38 -6.00 16.30
CA SER A 31 -14.53 -5.20 15.41
C SER A 31 -15.20 -3.88 15.07
N GLU A 32 -14.43 -2.93 14.57
CA GLU A 32 -14.90 -1.61 14.16
C GLU A 32 -14.40 -1.24 12.77
N VAL A 33 -15.15 -0.38 12.09
CA VAL A 33 -14.73 0.31 10.89
C VAL A 33 -14.59 1.79 11.21
N ILE A 34 -13.46 2.37 10.83
CA ILE A 34 -13.14 3.79 11.00
C ILE A 34 -13.07 4.42 9.62
N LEU A 35 -14.15 5.12 9.26
CA LEU A 35 -14.18 5.97 8.07
C LEU A 35 -13.55 7.32 8.40
N VAL A 36 -12.56 7.73 7.62
CA VAL A 36 -11.93 9.05 7.76
C VAL A 36 -12.16 9.82 6.48
N ASP A 37 -13.15 10.71 6.51
CA ASP A 37 -13.41 11.66 5.43
C ASP A 37 -12.39 12.79 5.47
N ASP A 38 -11.50 12.80 4.49
CA ASP A 38 -10.39 13.74 4.35
C ASP A 38 -10.83 15.02 3.64
N GLY A 39 -11.98 15.58 4.05
CA GLY A 39 -12.50 16.86 3.55
C GLY A 39 -13.10 16.75 2.15
N SER A 40 -13.90 15.72 1.89
CA SER A 40 -14.59 15.55 0.63
C SER A 40 -15.52 16.73 0.30
N THR A 41 -15.62 17.03 -0.99
CA THR A 41 -16.46 18.10 -1.54
C THR A 41 -17.68 17.57 -2.30
N ASP A 42 -17.74 16.25 -2.50
CA ASP A 42 -18.86 15.53 -3.10
C ASP A 42 -19.81 14.94 -2.01
N ALA A 43 -20.68 14.00 -2.38
CA ALA A 43 -21.60 13.36 -1.46
C ALA A 43 -20.95 12.33 -0.51
N THR A 44 -19.63 12.14 -0.53
CA THR A 44 -18.91 11.12 0.29
C THR A 44 -19.21 11.28 1.78
N GLY A 45 -19.09 12.51 2.32
CA GLY A 45 -19.32 12.77 3.74
C GLY A 45 -20.75 12.43 4.19
N LEU A 46 -21.76 12.83 3.39
CA LEU A 46 -23.15 12.50 3.66
C LEU A 46 -23.43 10.99 3.61
N LEU A 47 -22.81 10.30 2.64
CA LEU A 47 -22.89 8.85 2.54
C LEU A 47 -22.26 8.13 3.73
N ALA A 48 -21.09 8.59 4.17
CA ALA A 48 -20.38 8.06 5.33
C ALA A 48 -21.25 8.18 6.60
N GLU A 49 -21.86 9.33 6.85
CA GLU A 49 -22.75 9.56 8.00
C GLU A 49 -23.98 8.64 7.95
N ARG A 50 -24.61 8.47 6.77
CA ARG A 50 -25.73 7.54 6.60
C ARG A 50 -25.31 6.10 6.94
N ILE A 51 -24.16 5.63 6.41
CA ILE A 51 -23.65 4.29 6.70
C ILE A 51 -23.38 4.11 8.20
N SER A 52 -22.84 5.10 8.86
CA SER A 52 -22.59 5.06 10.31
C SER A 52 -23.90 5.02 11.11
N ALA A 53 -24.91 5.77 10.72
CA ALA A 53 -26.23 5.75 11.38
C ALA A 53 -26.92 4.36 11.29
N GLU A 54 -26.68 3.64 10.20
CA GLU A 54 -27.23 2.30 9.97
C GLU A 54 -26.40 1.16 10.63
N ASN A 55 -25.14 1.44 11.04
CA ASN A 55 -24.21 0.39 11.48
C ASN A 55 -23.41 0.82 12.71
N VAL A 56 -23.74 0.29 13.87
CA VAL A 56 -23.09 0.62 15.16
C VAL A 56 -21.59 0.31 15.21
N ALA A 57 -21.08 -0.54 14.32
CA ALA A 57 -19.67 -0.85 14.22
C ALA A 57 -18.87 0.18 13.41
N VAL A 58 -19.56 1.15 12.76
CA VAL A 58 -18.93 2.17 11.91
C VAL A 58 -18.84 3.47 12.67
N ARG A 59 -17.65 4.07 12.66
CA ARG A 59 -17.38 5.39 13.24
C ARG A 59 -16.83 6.29 12.14
N VAL A 60 -17.43 7.45 11.96
CA VAL A 60 -17.02 8.44 10.96
C VAL A 60 -16.28 9.59 11.62
N PHE A 61 -15.26 10.07 10.96
CA PHE A 61 -14.50 11.25 11.36
C PHE A 61 -14.24 12.13 10.15
N HIS A 62 -14.61 13.40 10.24
CA HIS A 62 -14.31 14.40 9.23
C HIS A 62 -13.09 15.22 9.62
N LYS A 63 -12.24 15.54 8.67
CA LYS A 63 -11.10 16.45 8.85
C LYS A 63 -10.88 17.29 7.60
N SER A 64 -10.14 18.38 7.73
CA SER A 64 -9.65 19.12 6.55
C SER A 64 -8.73 18.24 5.71
N ASN A 65 -8.78 18.39 4.39
CA ASN A 65 -7.97 17.60 3.47
C ASN A 65 -6.46 17.70 3.81
N GLY A 66 -5.82 16.55 3.92
CA GLY A 66 -4.39 16.42 4.23
C GLY A 66 -3.74 15.25 3.48
N GLY A 67 -4.52 14.56 2.64
CA GLY A 67 -4.09 13.42 1.85
C GLY A 67 -4.14 12.08 2.59
N PRO A 68 -3.90 10.98 1.85
CA PRO A 68 -4.11 9.61 2.34
C PRO A 68 -3.26 9.26 3.58
N SER A 69 -2.03 9.75 3.65
CA SER A 69 -1.17 9.58 4.83
C SER A 69 -1.80 10.16 6.10
N GLU A 70 -2.34 11.37 6.03
CA GLU A 70 -2.93 12.02 7.19
C GLU A 70 -4.24 11.36 7.59
N ALA A 71 -5.06 10.96 6.61
CA ALA A 71 -6.29 10.24 6.86
C ALA A 71 -6.02 8.87 7.55
N ARG A 72 -5.08 8.07 7.02
CA ARG A 72 -4.67 6.79 7.65
C ARG A 72 -4.10 7.03 9.06
N ASN A 73 -3.23 8.02 9.24
CA ASN A 73 -2.66 8.34 10.55
C ASN A 73 -3.71 8.80 11.57
N TYR A 74 -4.72 9.53 11.11
CA TYR A 74 -5.85 9.93 11.96
C TYR A 74 -6.65 8.71 12.39
N GLY A 75 -6.97 7.81 11.45
CA GLY A 75 -7.65 6.55 11.73
C GLY A 75 -6.88 5.66 12.71
N ILE A 76 -5.56 5.53 12.56
CA ILE A 76 -4.68 4.81 13.52
C ILE A 76 -4.85 5.37 14.94
N GLY A 77 -4.91 6.70 15.08
CA GLY A 77 -5.10 7.36 16.38
C GLY A 77 -6.47 7.10 17.01
N LYS A 78 -7.48 6.75 16.20
CA LYS A 78 -8.86 6.46 16.66
C LYS A 78 -9.15 4.97 16.85
N ALA A 79 -8.30 4.10 16.32
CA ALA A 79 -8.47 2.66 16.38
C ALA A 79 -8.39 2.13 17.82
N CYS A 80 -9.33 1.26 18.17
CA CYS A 80 -9.40 0.60 19.49
C CYS A 80 -9.01 -0.88 19.43
N GLY A 81 -8.93 -1.47 18.22
CA GLY A 81 -8.58 -2.87 18.01
C GLY A 81 -7.13 -3.20 18.33
N ASP A 82 -6.87 -4.47 18.60
CA ASP A 82 -5.52 -5.01 18.79
C ASP A 82 -4.79 -5.17 17.46
N TYR A 83 -5.57 -5.34 16.38
CA TYR A 83 -5.12 -5.47 15.00
C TYR A 83 -5.70 -4.37 14.13
N LEU A 84 -4.92 -3.92 13.14
CA LEU A 84 -5.32 -2.94 12.15
C LEU A 84 -5.28 -3.54 10.75
N MET A 85 -6.26 -3.19 9.93
CA MET A 85 -6.24 -3.36 8.48
C MET A 85 -6.61 -2.03 7.83
N PHE A 86 -6.07 -1.79 6.64
CA PHE A 86 -6.46 -0.66 5.79
C PHE A 86 -7.24 -1.18 4.60
N VAL A 87 -8.24 -0.43 4.18
CA VAL A 87 -8.99 -0.68 2.95
C VAL A 87 -9.15 0.66 2.25
N ASP A 88 -8.77 0.75 0.99
CA ASP A 88 -8.97 1.95 0.20
C ASP A 88 -10.43 2.03 -0.24
N SER A 89 -11.01 3.20 -0.21
CA SER A 89 -12.46 3.41 -0.35
C SER A 89 -13.01 3.19 -1.77
N ASP A 90 -12.14 2.98 -2.75
CA ASP A 90 -12.45 2.60 -4.12
C ASP A 90 -12.24 1.10 -4.40
N ASP A 91 -11.84 0.32 -3.37
CA ASP A 91 -11.58 -1.11 -3.44
C ASP A 91 -12.62 -1.96 -2.70
N GLU A 92 -12.44 -3.28 -2.75
CA GLU A 92 -13.28 -4.25 -2.05
C GLU A 92 -12.44 -5.36 -1.38
N VAL A 93 -13.05 -6.01 -0.40
CA VAL A 93 -12.48 -7.20 0.26
C VAL A 93 -13.35 -8.41 -0.08
N SER A 94 -12.77 -9.45 -0.66
CA SER A 94 -13.49 -10.68 -1.02
C SER A 94 -14.09 -11.35 0.24
N HIS A 95 -15.22 -12.01 0.06
CA HIS A 95 -15.86 -12.77 1.14
C HIS A 95 -14.89 -13.74 1.79
N SER A 96 -15.07 -13.96 3.10
CA SER A 96 -14.24 -14.87 3.89
C SER A 96 -12.76 -14.47 4.00
N THR A 97 -12.43 -13.17 3.96
CA THR A 97 -11.07 -12.68 4.16
C THR A 97 -10.75 -12.42 5.63
N PHE A 98 -11.56 -11.65 6.34
CA PHE A 98 -11.19 -11.19 7.69
C PHE A 98 -11.08 -12.33 8.70
N LYS A 99 -12.02 -13.28 8.70
CA LYS A 99 -12.03 -14.36 9.67
C LYS A 99 -10.78 -15.23 9.61
N PRO A 100 -10.39 -15.84 8.47
CA PRO A 100 -9.19 -16.70 8.43
C PRO A 100 -7.89 -15.90 8.64
N VAL A 101 -7.80 -14.66 8.15
CA VAL A 101 -6.63 -13.80 8.36
C VAL A 101 -6.47 -13.44 9.84
N LEU A 102 -7.57 -13.07 10.52
CA LEU A 102 -7.55 -12.80 11.96
C LEU A 102 -7.27 -14.07 12.78
N SER A 103 -7.88 -15.22 12.42
CA SER A 103 -7.61 -16.49 13.09
C SER A 103 -6.13 -16.86 13.05
N PHE A 104 -5.48 -16.70 11.89
CA PHE A 104 -4.05 -16.92 11.77
C PHE A 104 -3.23 -16.06 12.75
N MET A 105 -3.56 -14.76 12.88
CA MET A 105 -2.86 -13.86 13.81
C MET A 105 -3.09 -14.26 15.27
N LEU A 106 -4.25 -14.85 15.61
CA LEU A 106 -4.56 -15.34 16.94
C LEU A 106 -3.81 -16.65 17.27
N GLU A 107 -3.64 -17.52 16.29
CA GLU A 107 -2.91 -18.79 16.41
C GLU A 107 -1.38 -18.56 16.43
N HIS A 108 -0.91 -17.44 15.87
CA HIS A 108 0.50 -17.08 15.80
C HIS A 108 0.76 -15.71 16.47
N PRO A 109 0.67 -15.63 17.81
CA PRO A 109 0.76 -14.36 18.54
C PRO A 109 2.15 -13.72 18.51
N ASP A 110 3.17 -14.39 17.97
CA ASP A 110 4.50 -13.86 17.71
C ASP A 110 4.60 -13.12 16.35
N VAL A 111 3.68 -13.37 15.40
CA VAL A 111 3.62 -12.67 14.13
C VAL A 111 3.10 -11.25 14.32
N ASP A 112 3.81 -10.27 13.75
CA ASP A 112 3.47 -8.85 13.86
C ASP A 112 2.69 -8.33 12.65
N VAL A 113 3.02 -8.86 11.45
CA VAL A 113 2.39 -8.50 10.18
C VAL A 113 2.12 -9.78 9.39
N ALA A 114 0.92 -9.91 8.83
CA ALA A 114 0.64 -10.96 7.85
C ALA A 114 0.10 -10.34 6.56
N GLU A 115 0.67 -10.75 5.43
CA GLU A 115 0.26 -10.34 4.09
C GLU A 115 -0.55 -11.47 3.44
N PHE A 116 -1.63 -11.11 2.75
CA PHE A 116 -2.53 -12.05 2.09
C PHE A 116 -2.74 -11.67 0.62
N PRO A 117 -3.27 -12.61 -0.21
CA PRO A 117 -3.42 -12.41 -1.64
C PRO A 117 -4.19 -11.15 -2.03
N VAL A 118 -3.82 -10.60 -3.19
CA VAL A 118 -4.53 -9.48 -3.82
C VAL A 118 -4.74 -9.73 -5.30
N ARG A 119 -5.96 -9.48 -5.76
CA ARG A 119 -6.31 -9.43 -7.17
C ARG A 119 -6.12 -8.00 -7.66
N VAL A 120 -5.04 -7.80 -8.37
CA VAL A 120 -4.61 -6.46 -8.83
C VAL A 120 -5.34 -6.13 -10.14
N HIS A 121 -5.78 -4.89 -10.28
CA HIS A 121 -6.57 -4.39 -11.41
C HIS A 121 -7.88 -5.15 -11.61
N TYR A 122 -8.56 -5.49 -10.51
CA TYR A 122 -9.81 -6.23 -10.51
C TYR A 122 -10.85 -5.61 -11.45
N GLY A 123 -11.41 -6.43 -12.32
CA GLY A 123 -12.39 -6.02 -13.32
C GLY A 123 -11.79 -5.40 -14.60
N HIS A 124 -10.46 -5.42 -14.79
CA HIS A 124 -9.79 -4.89 -15.97
C HIS A 124 -9.05 -5.98 -16.75
N ALA A 125 -8.79 -5.74 -18.05
CA ALA A 125 -8.08 -6.71 -18.92
C ALA A 125 -6.64 -7.02 -18.48
N SER A 126 -6.01 -6.14 -17.67
CA SER A 126 -4.69 -6.35 -17.06
C SER A 126 -4.75 -6.97 -15.66
N GLU A 127 -5.89 -7.53 -15.28
CA GLU A 127 -6.05 -8.19 -13.97
C GLU A 127 -5.08 -9.34 -13.80
N TYR A 128 -4.47 -9.43 -12.62
CA TYR A 128 -3.67 -10.58 -12.21
C TYR A 128 -3.80 -10.86 -10.71
N LEU A 129 -3.52 -12.10 -10.32
CA LEU A 129 -3.47 -12.50 -8.92
C LEU A 129 -2.02 -12.43 -8.43
N LEU A 130 -1.80 -11.65 -7.37
CA LEU A 130 -0.60 -11.72 -6.55
C LEU A 130 -0.94 -12.59 -5.34
N ASP A 131 -0.39 -13.79 -5.29
CA ASP A 131 -0.59 -14.75 -4.22
C ASP A 131 0.74 -15.12 -3.54
N PHE A 132 0.62 -15.73 -2.37
CA PHE A 132 1.77 -16.05 -1.54
C PHE A 132 1.64 -17.47 -0.96
N PRO A 133 2.78 -18.19 -0.81
CA PRO A 133 2.77 -19.39 0.00
C PRO A 133 2.50 -19.05 1.46
N GLN A 134 1.77 -19.90 2.18
CA GLN A 134 1.62 -19.73 3.62
C GLN A 134 2.94 -20.03 4.31
N LYS A 135 3.55 -18.99 4.89
CA LYS A 135 4.89 -19.07 5.50
C LYS A 135 5.10 -18.00 6.55
N ILE A 136 5.70 -18.39 7.68
CA ILE A 136 6.27 -17.44 8.63
C ILE A 136 7.75 -17.27 8.28
N TRP A 137 8.17 -16.04 8.03
CA TRP A 137 9.50 -15.74 7.52
C TRP A 137 10.52 -15.64 8.66
N PRO A 138 11.76 -16.14 8.45
CA PRO A 138 12.82 -16.08 9.46
C PRO A 138 13.21 -14.64 9.86
N SER A 139 13.11 -13.70 8.91
CA SER A 139 13.34 -12.28 9.15
C SER A 139 12.55 -11.41 8.15
N ALA A 140 12.29 -10.15 8.54
CA ALA A 140 11.65 -9.17 7.64
C ALA A 140 12.50 -8.93 6.38
N ARG A 141 13.83 -9.01 6.49
CA ARG A 141 14.73 -8.86 5.34
C ARG A 141 14.65 -10.04 4.39
N GLU A 142 14.53 -11.27 4.87
CA GLU A 142 14.34 -12.45 4.02
C GLU A 142 13.00 -12.36 3.28
N TYR A 143 11.91 -12.06 3.99
CA TYR A 143 10.63 -11.77 3.39
C TYR A 143 10.75 -10.71 2.28
N TRP A 144 11.34 -9.54 2.59
CA TRP A 144 11.50 -8.43 1.65
C TRP A 144 12.17 -8.83 0.35
N HIS A 145 13.24 -9.63 0.42
CA HIS A 145 13.98 -10.04 -0.76
C HIS A 145 13.33 -11.21 -1.50
N GLN A 146 12.85 -12.22 -0.78
CA GLN A 146 12.32 -13.45 -1.39
C GLN A 146 10.98 -13.23 -2.10
N THR A 147 10.15 -12.32 -1.59
CA THR A 147 8.86 -11.98 -2.18
C THR A 147 8.94 -10.76 -3.11
N GLU A 148 10.09 -10.12 -3.20
CA GLU A 148 10.25 -8.82 -3.89
C GLU A 148 9.26 -7.76 -3.34
N ALA A 149 9.13 -7.67 -2.02
CA ALA A 149 8.12 -6.87 -1.33
C ALA A 149 8.11 -5.37 -1.72
N TRP A 150 9.16 -4.86 -2.35
CA TRP A 150 9.18 -3.51 -2.92
C TRP A 150 8.19 -3.29 -4.09
N GLU A 151 7.70 -4.36 -4.72
CA GLU A 151 6.67 -4.28 -5.77
C GLU A 151 5.24 -4.28 -5.21
N HIS A 152 5.06 -4.69 -3.94
CA HIS A 152 3.75 -4.82 -3.28
C HIS A 152 3.75 -4.25 -1.85
N THR A 153 4.26 -3.03 -1.70
CA THR A 153 4.29 -2.32 -0.41
C THR A 153 2.92 -1.81 0.05
N TYR A 154 1.85 -2.24 -0.60
CA TYR A 154 0.48 -1.83 -0.32
C TYR A 154 0.14 -1.96 1.16
N ALA A 155 -0.58 -0.96 1.71
CA ALA A 155 -1.05 -1.04 3.09
C ALA A 155 -2.24 -1.99 3.24
N TYR A 156 -3.05 -2.18 2.19
CA TYR A 156 -4.38 -2.76 2.24
C TYR A 156 -4.44 -4.29 2.32
N ASN A 157 -3.54 -5.04 1.71
CA ASN A 157 -3.56 -6.51 1.76
C ASN A 157 -2.77 -7.09 2.94
N LYS A 158 -2.80 -6.40 4.06
CA LYS A 158 -2.03 -6.78 5.25
C LYS A 158 -2.83 -6.56 6.51
N ILE A 159 -2.60 -7.42 7.51
CA ILE A 159 -3.05 -7.23 8.87
C ILE A 159 -1.85 -6.94 9.76
N TYR A 160 -1.98 -5.97 10.64
CA TYR A 160 -0.90 -5.45 11.47
C TYR A 160 -1.29 -5.52 12.94
N LYS A 161 -0.36 -5.89 13.82
CA LYS A 161 -0.54 -5.59 15.25
C LYS A 161 -0.53 -4.08 15.46
N LYS A 162 -1.51 -3.55 16.20
CA LYS A 162 -1.62 -2.11 16.49
C LYS A 162 -0.37 -1.55 17.17
N GLN A 163 0.32 -2.33 17.99
CA GLN A 163 1.54 -1.89 18.69
C GLN A 163 2.65 -1.40 17.76
N LEU A 164 2.71 -1.88 16.51
CA LEU A 164 3.68 -1.41 15.51
C LEU A 164 3.55 0.09 15.22
N PHE A 165 2.36 0.62 15.40
CA PHE A 165 2.03 2.03 15.17
C PHE A 165 2.32 2.94 16.39
N GLY A 166 3.06 2.49 17.40
CA GLY A 166 3.44 3.32 18.53
C GLY A 166 4.19 4.59 18.11
N LYS A 167 5.20 4.44 17.25
CA LYS A 167 5.99 5.56 16.69
C LYS A 167 5.89 5.65 15.16
N LEU A 168 5.54 4.56 14.49
CA LEU A 168 5.49 4.49 13.04
C LEU A 168 4.22 5.15 12.50
N ARG A 169 4.38 5.98 11.45
CA ARG A 169 3.30 6.68 10.76
C ARG A 169 3.56 6.74 9.26
N PHE A 170 2.49 6.87 8.49
CA PHE A 170 2.60 7.22 7.08
C PHE A 170 3.19 8.64 6.94
N PRO A 171 4.18 8.86 6.06
CA PRO A 171 4.83 10.16 5.91
C PRO A 171 3.88 11.17 5.27
N LYS A 172 3.77 12.36 5.88
CA LYS A 172 2.95 13.45 5.36
C LYS A 172 3.55 14.05 4.09
N GLY A 173 2.70 14.40 3.12
CA GLY A 173 3.10 15.12 1.92
C GLY A 173 4.03 14.33 1.00
N ARG A 174 4.05 13.00 1.12
CA ARG A 174 4.78 12.10 0.21
C ARG A 174 3.78 11.33 -0.64
N LEU A 175 4.10 11.23 -1.92
CA LEU A 175 3.44 10.29 -2.82
C LEU A 175 4.07 8.91 -2.67
N PHE A 176 3.29 7.88 -2.99
CA PHE A 176 3.69 6.49 -2.77
C PHE A 176 4.09 6.23 -1.31
N GLU A 177 3.31 6.79 -0.42
CA GLU A 177 3.53 6.79 1.03
C GLU A 177 3.66 5.39 1.61
N ASP A 178 3.01 4.41 0.98
CA ASP A 178 3.05 3.01 1.36
C ASP A 178 4.47 2.44 1.27
N LEU A 179 5.22 2.76 0.21
CA LEU A 179 6.61 2.35 0.06
C LEU A 179 7.49 2.89 1.18
N TRP A 180 7.29 4.17 1.54
CA TRP A 180 8.04 4.82 2.61
C TRP A 180 7.71 4.19 3.97
N PHE A 181 6.42 4.07 4.26
CA PHE A 181 5.90 3.47 5.48
C PHE A 181 6.36 2.02 5.63
N TYR A 182 6.13 1.19 4.60
CA TYR A 182 6.40 -0.24 4.67
C TYR A 182 7.88 -0.56 4.74
N SER A 183 8.73 0.19 4.03
CA SER A 183 10.19 0.03 4.16
C SER A 183 10.72 0.40 5.55
N GLU A 184 10.13 1.41 6.21
CA GLU A 184 10.46 1.76 7.60
C GLU A 184 10.00 0.68 8.56
N LEU A 185 8.79 0.16 8.38
CA LEU A 185 8.26 -0.95 9.17
C LEU A 185 9.18 -2.17 9.07
N MET A 186 9.54 -2.59 7.85
CA MET A 186 10.40 -3.75 7.63
C MET A 186 11.82 -3.55 8.20
N ALA A 187 12.34 -2.32 8.19
CA ALA A 187 13.64 -2.01 8.81
C ALA A 187 13.63 -2.19 10.33
N GLY A 188 12.46 -2.14 10.97
CA GLY A 188 12.24 -2.48 12.37
C GLY A 188 12.28 -3.98 12.68
N GLU A 189 12.50 -4.84 11.67
CA GLU A 189 12.58 -6.30 11.77
C GLU A 189 11.34 -6.94 12.44
N PRO A 190 10.09 -6.58 12.04
CA PRO A 190 8.91 -7.25 12.56
C PRO A 190 8.90 -8.73 12.16
N LYS A 191 8.18 -9.56 12.90
CA LYS A 191 7.90 -10.93 12.51
C LYS A 191 6.82 -10.94 11.43
N VAL A 192 7.17 -11.38 10.23
CA VAL A 192 6.29 -11.34 9.05
C VAL A 192 5.82 -12.73 8.66
N ALA A 193 4.56 -12.84 8.28
CA ALA A 193 4.01 -14.03 7.61
C ALA A 193 3.39 -13.66 6.25
N THR A 194 3.36 -14.63 5.34
CA THR A 194 2.51 -14.60 4.14
C THR A 194 1.44 -15.69 4.26
N LEU A 195 0.24 -15.40 3.77
CA LEU A 195 -0.92 -16.26 3.86
C LEU A 195 -1.39 -16.68 2.46
N SER A 196 -1.96 -17.88 2.37
CA SER A 196 -2.66 -18.35 1.17
C SER A 196 -4.18 -18.17 1.26
N CYS A 197 -4.68 -17.56 2.33
CA CYS A 197 -6.09 -17.30 2.58
C CYS A 197 -6.38 -15.79 2.61
N GLY A 198 -7.65 -15.42 2.40
CA GLY A 198 -8.05 -14.04 2.22
C GLY A 198 -7.77 -13.55 0.80
N LEU A 199 -8.46 -12.51 0.39
CA LEU A 199 -8.27 -11.90 -0.93
C LEU A 199 -8.74 -10.45 -0.91
N TYR A 200 -7.86 -9.54 -1.27
CA TYR A 200 -8.16 -8.15 -1.54
C TYR A 200 -8.45 -7.94 -3.02
N LEU A 201 -9.41 -7.10 -3.37
CA LEU A 201 -9.81 -6.79 -4.74
C LEU A 201 -9.45 -5.34 -5.03
N TYR A 202 -8.23 -5.14 -5.53
CA TYR A 202 -7.73 -3.81 -5.94
C TYR A 202 -8.29 -3.47 -7.31
N ARG A 203 -9.25 -2.55 -7.35
CA ARG A 203 -9.91 -2.14 -8.58
C ARG A 203 -9.00 -1.30 -9.47
N TRP A 204 -9.18 -1.45 -10.78
CA TRP A 204 -8.54 -0.55 -11.73
C TRP A 204 -9.15 0.85 -11.63
N ASN A 205 -8.31 1.85 -11.45
CA ASN A 205 -8.70 3.26 -11.39
C ASN A 205 -7.90 4.07 -12.41
N GLU A 206 -8.55 4.46 -13.52
CA GLU A 206 -7.91 5.27 -14.58
C GLU A 206 -7.46 6.64 -14.09
N LYS A 207 -8.10 7.17 -13.02
CA LYS A 207 -7.75 8.44 -12.38
C LYS A 207 -6.71 8.27 -11.27
N GLY A 208 -6.28 7.04 -10.99
CA GLY A 208 -5.35 6.73 -9.92
C GLY A 208 -3.96 7.33 -10.16
N LEU A 209 -3.27 7.66 -9.06
CA LEU A 209 -1.94 8.23 -9.07
C LEU A 209 -0.94 7.37 -9.86
N THR A 210 -1.00 6.05 -9.72
CA THR A 210 -0.09 5.11 -10.38
C THR A 210 -0.16 5.18 -11.91
N VAL A 211 -1.35 5.45 -12.46
CA VAL A 211 -1.59 5.55 -13.91
C VAL A 211 -1.17 6.91 -14.44
N ASN A 212 -1.37 7.96 -13.66
CA ASN A 212 -1.20 9.36 -14.08
C ASN A 212 0.06 10.03 -13.54
N ALA A 213 0.98 9.26 -12.94
CA ALA A 213 2.20 9.77 -12.33
C ALA A 213 3.06 10.55 -13.34
N ASP A 214 3.34 11.79 -13.04
CA ASP A 214 4.25 12.63 -13.82
C ASP A 214 5.73 12.41 -13.44
N ALA A 215 6.63 13.23 -13.98
CA ALA A 215 8.06 13.08 -13.73
C ALA A 215 8.48 13.40 -12.29
N ASP A 216 7.80 14.35 -11.64
CA ASP A 216 8.10 14.72 -10.26
C ASP A 216 7.52 13.64 -9.30
N ASP A 217 6.39 13.05 -9.63
CA ASP A 217 5.81 11.89 -8.94
C ASP A 217 6.74 10.67 -9.02
N LEU A 218 7.23 10.36 -10.23
CA LEU A 218 8.20 9.28 -10.45
C LEU A 218 9.53 9.53 -9.72
N GLN A 219 9.92 10.80 -9.53
CA GLN A 219 11.06 11.16 -8.71
C GLN A 219 10.85 10.73 -7.26
N GLN A 220 9.69 11.03 -6.67
CA GLN A 220 9.37 10.65 -5.28
C GLN A 220 9.37 9.12 -5.11
N LEU A 221 8.81 8.40 -6.09
CA LEU A 221 8.84 6.94 -6.09
C LEU A 221 10.27 6.38 -6.13
N LEU A 222 11.14 6.94 -7.00
CA LEU A 222 12.54 6.53 -7.10
C LEU A 222 13.31 6.84 -5.80
N GLU A 223 13.08 8.00 -5.19
CA GLU A 223 13.67 8.35 -3.89
C GLU A 223 13.26 7.35 -2.81
N GLY A 224 11.97 6.97 -2.78
CA GLY A 224 11.45 5.93 -1.88
C GLY A 224 12.13 4.59 -2.11
N GLN A 225 12.30 4.14 -3.36
CA GLN A 225 12.99 2.90 -3.70
C GLN A 225 14.47 2.91 -3.30
N ILE A 226 15.17 4.03 -3.53
CA ILE A 226 16.58 4.19 -3.11
C ILE A 226 16.69 4.08 -1.58
N ARG A 227 15.77 4.73 -0.86
CA ARG A 227 15.71 4.66 0.61
C ARG A 227 15.44 3.23 1.09
N ALA A 228 14.42 2.58 0.53
CA ALA A 228 14.06 1.20 0.86
C ALA A 228 15.22 0.24 0.63
N ALA A 229 15.92 0.35 -0.51
CA ALA A 229 17.10 -0.46 -0.81
C ALA A 229 18.23 -0.29 0.23
N ARG A 230 18.41 0.93 0.73
CA ARG A 230 19.39 1.21 1.80
C ARG A 230 18.97 0.61 3.14
N LEU A 231 17.73 0.84 3.56
CA LEU A 231 17.18 0.32 4.81
C LEU A 231 17.26 -1.21 4.87
N MET A 232 16.85 -1.85 3.78
CA MET A 232 16.81 -3.32 3.66
C MET A 232 18.18 -3.92 3.29
N LYS A 233 19.22 -3.10 3.16
CA LYS A 233 20.59 -3.51 2.78
C LYS A 233 20.62 -4.37 1.52
N THR A 234 19.81 -4.00 0.53
CA THR A 234 19.70 -4.73 -0.74
C THR A 234 21.00 -4.63 -1.52
N ARG A 235 21.62 -5.77 -1.83
CA ARG A 235 22.85 -5.83 -2.63
C ARG A 235 22.52 -5.94 -4.10
N ILE A 236 22.98 -5.00 -4.92
CA ILE A 236 22.72 -4.95 -6.38
C ILE A 236 23.14 -6.23 -7.09
N LEU A 237 24.27 -6.84 -6.69
CA LEU A 237 24.79 -8.06 -7.29
C LEU A 237 24.05 -9.33 -6.87
N SER A 238 23.05 -9.25 -5.99
CA SER A 238 22.14 -10.36 -5.72
C SER A 238 21.07 -10.45 -6.81
N ARG A 239 20.47 -11.64 -7.02
CA ARG A 239 19.37 -11.84 -7.99
C ARG A 239 18.24 -10.82 -7.77
N HIS A 240 17.76 -10.71 -6.56
CA HIS A 240 16.66 -9.81 -6.19
C HIS A 240 17.09 -8.34 -6.25
N GLY A 241 18.29 -8.01 -5.81
CA GLY A 241 18.83 -6.65 -5.89
C GLY A 241 18.99 -6.17 -7.33
N TRP A 242 19.30 -7.06 -8.27
CA TRP A 242 19.35 -6.72 -9.69
C TRP A 242 17.96 -6.38 -10.26
N HIS A 243 16.90 -7.08 -9.85
CA HIS A 243 15.52 -6.77 -10.27
C HIS A 243 15.11 -5.37 -9.79
N LEU A 244 15.29 -5.07 -8.50
CA LEU A 244 15.03 -3.74 -7.96
C LEU A 244 15.85 -2.66 -8.68
N TYR A 245 17.15 -2.88 -8.88
CA TYR A 245 18.02 -1.92 -9.57
C TYR A 245 17.55 -1.66 -11.02
N ARG A 246 17.15 -2.70 -11.73
CA ARG A 246 16.62 -2.58 -13.09
C ARG A 246 15.36 -1.72 -13.13
N SER A 247 14.41 -1.94 -12.21
CA SER A 247 13.20 -1.13 -12.06
C SER A 247 13.56 0.35 -11.79
N MET A 248 14.47 0.59 -10.85
CA MET A 248 14.97 1.93 -10.53
C MET A 248 15.67 2.59 -11.74
N LEU A 249 16.44 1.84 -12.51
CA LEU A 249 17.15 2.37 -13.69
C LEU A 249 16.19 2.79 -14.80
N PHE A 250 15.16 1.99 -15.10
CA PHE A 250 14.16 2.38 -16.10
C PHE A 250 13.42 3.65 -15.68
N ARG A 251 13.01 3.75 -14.42
CA ARG A 251 12.39 4.95 -13.86
C ARG A 251 13.32 6.15 -13.92
N GLN A 252 14.61 5.98 -13.63
CA GLN A 252 15.61 7.03 -13.77
C GLN A 252 15.74 7.52 -15.22
N ILE A 253 15.66 6.61 -16.20
CA ILE A 253 15.70 6.98 -17.62
C ILE A 253 14.50 7.85 -17.98
N ASP A 254 13.30 7.51 -17.49
CA ASP A 254 12.09 8.28 -17.77
C ASP A 254 12.14 9.67 -17.11
N ILE A 255 12.59 9.77 -15.87
CA ILE A 255 12.84 11.03 -15.17
C ILE A 255 13.88 11.88 -15.97
N TYR A 256 14.97 11.29 -16.44
CA TYR A 256 15.99 12.01 -17.18
C TYR A 256 15.46 12.55 -18.52
N ARG A 257 14.60 11.79 -19.19
CA ARG A 257 13.98 12.20 -20.47
C ARG A 257 13.06 13.41 -20.29
N SER A 258 12.30 13.46 -19.22
CA SER A 258 11.33 14.53 -18.94
C SER A 258 11.98 15.76 -18.32
N SER A 259 12.87 15.58 -17.32
CA SER A 259 13.39 16.67 -16.48
C SER A 259 14.90 16.90 -16.58
N GLY A 260 15.67 15.96 -17.17
CA GLY A 260 17.14 15.99 -17.20
C GLY A 260 17.81 15.67 -15.86
N LYS A 261 17.04 15.35 -14.80
CA LYS A 261 17.56 15.06 -13.46
C LYS A 261 18.14 13.64 -13.39
N VAL A 262 19.23 13.46 -12.62
CA VAL A 262 19.85 12.17 -12.29
C VAL A 262 19.92 12.00 -10.78
N LEU A 263 19.18 11.04 -10.26
CA LEU A 263 19.08 10.73 -8.84
C LEU A 263 19.91 9.51 -8.44
N LEU A 264 19.97 8.49 -9.30
CA LEU A 264 20.76 7.29 -9.08
C LEU A 264 22.25 7.60 -9.19
N ARG A 265 22.98 7.46 -8.10
CA ARG A 265 24.44 7.69 -8.02
C ARG A 265 25.21 6.38 -8.25
N PHE A 266 24.97 5.71 -9.38
CA PHE A 266 25.77 4.55 -9.79
C PHE A 266 26.65 4.91 -10.98
N PRO A 267 27.82 4.24 -11.12
CA PRO A 267 28.67 4.41 -12.30
C PRO A 267 27.87 4.20 -13.57
N PHE A 268 28.13 5.03 -14.59
CA PHE A 268 27.52 4.97 -15.92
C PHE A 268 26.01 5.28 -16.03
N VAL A 269 25.26 5.50 -14.96
CA VAL A 269 23.81 5.82 -15.06
C VAL A 269 23.58 7.03 -15.95
N ARG A 270 24.35 8.11 -15.76
CA ARG A 270 24.27 9.31 -16.60
C ARG A 270 24.55 9.02 -18.08
N LEU A 271 25.54 8.19 -18.35
CA LEU A 271 25.89 7.77 -19.71
C LEU A 271 24.75 6.95 -20.35
N ILE A 272 24.19 5.99 -19.61
CA ILE A 272 23.04 5.18 -20.04
C ILE A 272 21.83 6.07 -20.37
N CYS A 273 21.52 7.05 -19.52
CA CYS A 273 20.44 8.00 -19.75
C CYS A 273 20.66 8.82 -21.04
N ILE A 274 21.88 9.31 -21.26
CA ILE A 274 22.24 10.08 -22.47
C ILE A 274 22.12 9.21 -23.71
N LEU A 275 22.68 8.00 -23.71
CA LEU A 275 22.63 7.07 -24.83
C LEU A 275 21.18 6.72 -25.18
N HIS A 276 20.35 6.40 -24.17
CA HIS A 276 18.95 6.05 -24.36
C HIS A 276 18.12 7.22 -24.95
N LYS A 277 18.46 8.47 -24.61
CA LYS A 277 17.84 9.67 -25.19
C LYS A 277 18.24 9.85 -26.68
N LYS A 278 19.48 9.51 -27.06
CA LYS A 278 19.95 9.59 -28.43
C LYS A 278 19.32 8.51 -29.34
N PHE A 279 19.27 7.25 -28.88
CA PHE A 279 18.75 6.13 -29.68
C PHE A 279 17.29 6.32 -30.12
N ARG A 280 16.42 6.86 -29.25
CA ARG A 280 15.01 7.11 -29.64
C ARG A 280 14.85 8.26 -30.64
N ARG A 281 15.75 9.28 -30.67
CA ARG A 281 15.70 10.36 -31.68
C ARG A 281 16.04 9.86 -33.08
N THR A 282 16.76 8.76 -33.18
CA THR A 282 17.11 8.14 -34.48
C THR A 282 16.05 7.16 -34.98
N SER A 283 15.19 6.63 -34.12
CA SER A 283 14.10 5.69 -34.47
C SER A 283 12.77 6.40 -34.80
N SER A 284 12.69 7.70 -34.64
CA SER A 284 11.51 8.55 -34.94
C SER A 284 11.74 9.47 -36.15
N LYS A 285 12.76 9.19 -36.96
CA LYS A 285 12.98 9.68 -38.31
C LYS A 285 12.89 8.50 -39.30
#